data_d1fcb9e812c27fc59d0115c34ea20ae3
#
_entry.id   d1fcb9e812c27fc59d0115c34ea20ae3
#
_cell.length_a   1.000
_cell.length_b   1.000
_cell.length_c   1.000
_cell.angle_alpha   90.00
_cell.angle_beta   90.00
_cell.angle_gamma   90.00
#
_symmetry.space_group_name_H-M   'P 1'
#
loop_
_entity.id
_entity.type
_entity.pdbx_description
1 polymer ?
#
loop_
_entity_poly.entity_id
_entity_poly.type
_entity_poly.pdbx_seq_one_letter_code
_entity_poly.pdbx_strand_id
1 'polypeptide(L)'
;MTGQHNWFSSLCRRGGGVFLYTTALVLSLFAVTAVNAAPSIIVDVATGQVLSEDDSTASWFPASTTKLMTVYVALDAVRAGKLTMDTPMMVSPRAARMAPSKMGFRPGTEVTLQNALIMLMVKSANDVAVTVAEGVSGSVEAFAEDMNRASASLGMTQSHWVNPNGLPDSRQVTSARDLAILGRALFMHFPEYAYLFNIGAMQFGRSIEPNHNGLIGRYPGADGMKTGFTCPAGFNVVASATRNGRHLIVVVLGAPTTIARNTKAVALFDRGFQTSSGQASLASMSAPGPAPAPDMRDRVCRNRGAATAEFMAEVENTPIAMGTSSGVPLLDSISGAQPMMKPSDVALLPRPHFQPTRVHVGRTEGYTGPVARTRAPGAAVGEGTDLEAYANDHVAAEPEEKPLKRRSAKKRSARATLATPTPEVSV
;
A
#
# COMPACT_ATOMS: atom_id res chain seq x y z
N MET A 1 66.85 41.38 -56.47
CA MET A 1 66.80 42.78 -56.12
C MET A 1 66.03 42.79 -54.79
N THR A 2 66.81 42.95 -53.75
CA THR A 2 66.75 44.00 -52.72
C THR A 2 65.45 43.96 -51.89
N GLY A 3 65.41 43.80 -50.64
CA GLY A 3 66.41 43.97 -49.59
C GLY A 3 65.64 44.26 -48.28
N GLN A 4 66.20 43.69 -47.30
CA GLN A 4 66.46 44.32 -45.98
C GLN A 4 65.27 44.52 -44.99
N HIS A 5 65.41 43.82 -43.88
CA HIS A 5 65.86 44.30 -42.54
C HIS A 5 64.78 45.08 -41.76
N ASN A 6 64.54 44.99 -40.51
CA ASN A 6 65.17 44.46 -39.32
C ASN A 6 64.24 44.74 -38.13
N TRP A 7 64.30 43.88 -37.09
CA TRP A 7 64.52 44.18 -35.69
C TRP A 7 63.49 45.02 -34.90
N PHE A 8 62.97 44.55 -33.85
CA PHE A 8 63.21 44.75 -32.40
C PHE A 8 62.04 44.09 -31.66
N SER A 9 62.28 43.04 -30.99
CA SER A 9 62.65 42.81 -29.59
C SER A 9 61.58 43.17 -28.59
N SER A 10 61.03 42.14 -27.94
CA SER A 10 61.28 41.84 -26.56
C SER A 10 60.44 42.55 -25.50
N LEU A 11 59.94 41.72 -24.55
CA LEU A 11 59.45 41.97 -23.21
C LEU A 11 57.93 42.31 -23.04
N CYS A 12 57.21 41.37 -22.50
CA CYS A 12 56.63 41.32 -21.14
C CYS A 12 55.66 40.11 -21.12
N ARG A 13 56.04 39.05 -20.69
CA ARG A 13 56.08 38.37 -19.38
C ARG A 13 54.87 38.65 -18.48
N ARG A 14 54.15 37.52 -18.18
CA ARG A 14 53.52 37.12 -16.93
C ARG A 14 52.34 37.92 -16.45
N GLY A 15 51.19 37.23 -16.44
CA GLY A 15 50.04 37.63 -15.64
C GLY A 15 48.72 37.24 -16.23
N GLY A 16 48.41 35.96 -16.42
CA GLY A 16 47.13 35.58 -16.97
C GLY A 16 46.75 34.10 -16.80
N GLY A 17 47.19 33.47 -15.71
CA GLY A 17 47.01 32.04 -15.55
C GLY A 17 46.28 31.60 -14.26
N VAL A 18 45.60 32.48 -13.53
CA VAL A 18 45.03 32.13 -12.22
C VAL A 18 43.50 32.38 -12.13
N PHE A 19 42.89 33.08 -13.10
CA PHE A 19 41.48 33.46 -12.99
C PHE A 19 40.47 32.50 -13.68
N LEU A 20 40.93 31.42 -14.30
CA LEU A 20 40.04 30.46 -15.03
C LEU A 20 39.75 29.17 -14.27
N TYR A 21 40.33 28.94 -13.08
CA TYR A 21 40.10 27.73 -12.29
C TYR A 21 39.18 27.91 -11.10
N THR A 22 38.77 29.12 -10.76
CA THR A 22 37.88 29.40 -9.61
C THR A 22 36.38 29.44 -9.96
N THR A 23 36.04 29.52 -11.22
CA THR A 23 34.62 29.52 -11.65
C THR A 23 34.05 28.12 -11.93
N ALA A 24 34.91 27.10 -12.09
CA ALA A 24 34.44 25.71 -12.30
C ALA A 24 34.12 24.94 -11.00
N LEU A 25 34.53 25.45 -9.84
CA LEU A 25 34.37 24.76 -8.54
C LEU A 25 33.12 25.14 -7.78
N VAL A 26 32.35 26.15 -8.21
CA VAL A 26 31.13 26.61 -7.50
C VAL A 26 29.85 26.06 -8.13
N LEU A 27 29.90 25.42 -9.30
CA LEU A 27 28.69 24.83 -9.95
C LEU A 27 28.39 23.38 -9.55
N SER A 28 29.19 22.77 -8.68
CA SER A 28 29.06 21.34 -8.34
C SER A 28 28.33 21.06 -7.00
N LEU A 29 27.73 22.04 -6.33
CA LEU A 29 27.17 21.86 -4.97
C LEU A 29 25.66 22.08 -4.86
N PHE A 30 24.94 22.14 -5.96
CA PHE A 30 23.48 21.98 -5.93
C PHE A 30 23.08 20.65 -6.59
N ALA A 31 23.61 19.54 -6.05
CA ALA A 31 22.80 18.33 -6.07
C ALA A 31 21.61 18.62 -5.15
N VAL A 32 20.58 19.27 -5.69
CA VAL A 32 19.25 19.23 -5.11
C VAL A 32 18.94 17.73 -5.00
N THR A 33 19.06 17.18 -3.78
CA THR A 33 18.47 15.91 -3.47
C THR A 33 17.00 16.10 -3.80
N ALA A 34 16.58 15.54 -4.95
CA ALA A 34 15.19 15.50 -5.31
C ALA A 34 14.47 14.92 -4.10
N VAL A 35 13.70 15.75 -3.41
CA VAL A 35 12.77 15.30 -2.41
C VAL A 35 11.86 14.38 -3.19
N ASN A 36 12.00 13.06 -2.99
CA ASN A 36 11.13 12.10 -3.63
C ASN A 36 9.71 12.40 -3.14
N ALA A 37 8.97 13.16 -3.93
CA ALA A 37 7.55 13.31 -3.75
C ALA A 37 6.95 11.91 -3.64
N ALA A 38 6.00 11.71 -2.74
CA ALA A 38 5.36 10.41 -2.61
C ALA A 38 4.63 10.06 -3.91
N PRO A 39 5.03 8.99 -4.64
CA PRO A 39 4.46 8.67 -5.94
C PRO A 39 2.95 8.61 -5.87
N SER A 40 2.27 9.26 -6.81
CA SER A 40 0.82 9.31 -6.81
C SER A 40 0.23 9.41 -8.23
N ILE A 41 -1.02 8.96 -8.38
CA ILE A 41 -1.74 9.00 -9.64
C ILE A 41 -3.25 9.05 -9.41
N ILE A 42 -3.96 9.72 -10.30
CA ILE A 42 -5.43 9.73 -10.38
C ILE A 42 -5.83 9.18 -11.75
N VAL A 43 -6.72 8.21 -11.76
CA VAL A 43 -7.19 7.55 -12.97
C VAL A 43 -8.71 7.46 -12.98
N ASP A 44 -9.31 7.75 -14.12
CA ASP A 44 -10.72 7.47 -14.40
C ASP A 44 -10.88 5.99 -14.74
N VAL A 45 -11.73 5.28 -14.01
CA VAL A 45 -11.89 3.82 -14.14
C VAL A 45 -12.47 3.44 -15.49
N ALA A 46 -13.47 4.17 -15.99
CA ALA A 46 -14.14 3.83 -17.22
C ALA A 46 -13.23 3.98 -18.44
N THR A 47 -12.54 5.11 -18.53
CA THR A 47 -11.72 5.47 -19.69
C THR A 47 -10.26 5.02 -19.59
N GLY A 48 -9.73 4.82 -18.37
CA GLY A 48 -8.30 4.60 -18.13
C GLY A 48 -7.45 5.86 -18.32
N GLN A 49 -8.08 7.05 -18.43
CA GLN A 49 -7.36 8.31 -18.53
C GLN A 49 -6.69 8.68 -17.20
N VAL A 50 -5.46 9.15 -17.30
CA VAL A 50 -4.68 9.70 -16.19
C VAL A 50 -5.03 11.18 -16.05
N LEU A 51 -5.67 11.55 -14.95
CA LEU A 51 -6.12 12.92 -14.69
C LEU A 51 -5.03 13.77 -14.04
N SER A 52 -4.14 13.15 -13.27
CA SER A 52 -2.94 13.75 -12.70
C SER A 52 -2.00 12.65 -12.24
N GLU A 53 -0.70 12.92 -12.25
CA GLU A 53 0.30 12.01 -11.74
C GLU A 53 1.49 12.79 -11.17
N ASP A 54 2.21 12.14 -10.27
CA ASP A 54 3.42 12.68 -9.67
C ASP A 54 4.34 11.49 -9.39
N ASP A 55 5.45 11.41 -10.14
CA ASP A 55 6.45 10.33 -10.07
C ASP A 55 5.85 8.91 -10.09
N SER A 56 4.71 8.77 -10.80
CA SER A 56 3.83 7.60 -10.72
C SER A 56 4.46 6.30 -11.23
N THR A 57 5.57 6.41 -11.98
CA THR A 57 6.35 5.28 -12.49
C THR A 57 7.57 4.93 -11.63
N ALA A 58 7.80 5.64 -10.53
CA ALA A 58 8.86 5.32 -9.59
C ALA A 58 8.63 3.94 -8.95
N SER A 59 9.71 3.16 -8.87
CA SER A 59 9.68 1.86 -8.21
C SER A 59 9.47 2.02 -6.70
N TRP A 60 8.56 1.23 -6.13
CA TRP A 60 8.16 1.34 -4.73
C TRP A 60 7.86 -0.02 -4.08
N PHE A 61 8.04 -0.13 -2.76
CA PHE A 61 7.60 -1.30 -2.01
C PHE A 61 6.07 -1.27 -1.83
N PRO A 62 5.32 -2.29 -2.31
CA PRO A 62 3.87 -2.29 -2.24
C PRO A 62 3.29 -2.41 -0.83
N ALA A 63 4.01 -3.04 0.10
CA ALA A 63 3.44 -3.51 1.37
C ALA A 63 2.12 -4.27 1.10
N SER A 64 1.12 -4.15 1.99
CA SER A 64 -0.15 -4.89 1.85
C SER A 64 -1.07 -4.46 0.71
N THR A 65 -0.71 -3.48 -0.15
CA THR A 65 -1.43 -3.28 -1.42
C THR A 65 -1.23 -4.45 -2.39
N THR A 66 -0.17 -5.26 -2.20
CA THR A 66 0.05 -6.57 -2.83
C THR A 66 -1.19 -7.46 -2.83
N LYS A 67 -1.99 -7.39 -1.75
CA LYS A 67 -3.18 -8.24 -1.61
C LYS A 67 -4.27 -7.97 -2.66
N LEU A 68 -4.21 -6.83 -3.37
CA LEU A 68 -5.04 -6.60 -4.55
C LEU A 68 -4.68 -7.58 -5.68
N MET A 69 -3.38 -7.84 -5.90
CA MET A 69 -2.94 -8.84 -6.87
C MET A 69 -3.31 -10.26 -6.40
N THR A 70 -3.24 -10.53 -5.09
CA THR A 70 -3.71 -11.81 -4.53
C THR A 70 -5.20 -12.02 -4.81
N VAL A 71 -6.03 -10.99 -4.62
CA VAL A 71 -7.46 -11.05 -4.97
C VAL A 71 -7.66 -11.24 -6.46
N TYR A 72 -6.91 -10.50 -7.30
CA TYR A 72 -7.02 -10.60 -8.75
C TYR A 72 -6.77 -12.05 -9.24
N VAL A 73 -5.66 -12.67 -8.84
CA VAL A 73 -5.32 -14.05 -9.22
C VAL A 73 -6.34 -15.05 -8.68
N ALA A 74 -6.83 -14.87 -7.46
CA ALA A 74 -7.87 -15.74 -6.89
C ALA A 74 -9.20 -15.64 -7.66
N LEU A 75 -9.64 -14.42 -8.01
CA LEU A 75 -10.85 -14.21 -8.82
C LEU A 75 -10.68 -14.71 -10.26
N ASP A 76 -9.47 -14.60 -10.83
CA ASP A 76 -9.16 -15.17 -12.13
C ASP A 76 -9.27 -16.71 -12.14
N ALA A 77 -8.85 -17.36 -11.06
CA ALA A 77 -9.05 -18.80 -10.87
C ALA A 77 -10.53 -19.18 -10.72
N VAL A 78 -11.34 -18.34 -10.08
CA VAL A 78 -12.82 -18.51 -10.01
C VAL A 78 -13.44 -18.37 -11.39
N ARG A 79 -13.08 -17.31 -12.12
CA ARG A 79 -13.57 -17.09 -13.49
C ARG A 79 -13.18 -18.23 -14.45
N ALA A 80 -12.00 -18.82 -14.25
CA ALA A 80 -11.56 -19.99 -15.01
C ALA A 80 -12.23 -21.31 -14.58
N GLY A 81 -13.14 -21.29 -13.61
CA GLY A 81 -13.84 -22.48 -13.10
C GLY A 81 -12.99 -23.45 -12.29
N LYS A 82 -11.75 -23.04 -11.91
CA LYS A 82 -10.85 -23.87 -11.09
C LYS A 82 -11.29 -23.92 -9.63
N LEU A 83 -11.94 -22.88 -9.17
CA LEU A 83 -12.42 -22.67 -7.80
C LEU A 83 -13.81 -22.02 -7.84
N THR A 84 -14.48 -22.04 -6.69
CA THR A 84 -15.68 -21.24 -6.42
C THR A 84 -15.44 -20.40 -5.17
N MET A 85 -16.29 -19.42 -4.92
CA MET A 85 -16.23 -18.60 -3.70
C MET A 85 -16.45 -19.44 -2.44
N ASP A 86 -17.15 -20.58 -2.56
CA ASP A 86 -17.38 -21.54 -1.47
C ASP A 86 -16.24 -22.55 -1.28
N THR A 87 -15.25 -22.59 -2.17
CA THR A 87 -14.13 -23.53 -2.05
C THR A 87 -13.39 -23.28 -0.75
N PRO A 88 -13.30 -24.29 0.16
CA PRO A 88 -12.54 -24.16 1.40
C PRO A 88 -11.03 -24.13 1.13
N MET A 89 -10.36 -23.13 1.69
CA MET A 89 -8.91 -22.96 1.70
C MET A 89 -8.37 -23.48 3.02
N MET A 90 -7.40 -24.40 3.02
CA MET A 90 -6.82 -24.98 4.22
C MET A 90 -5.59 -24.20 4.68
N VAL A 91 -5.59 -23.78 5.93
CA VAL A 91 -4.45 -23.09 6.56
C VAL A 91 -3.31 -24.06 6.78
N SER A 92 -2.16 -23.79 6.17
CA SER A 92 -0.94 -24.60 6.33
C SER A 92 -0.13 -24.16 7.58
N PRO A 93 0.85 -24.99 8.02
CA PRO A 93 1.81 -24.56 9.03
C PRO A 93 2.60 -23.29 8.64
N ARG A 94 2.91 -23.12 7.35
CA ARG A 94 3.55 -21.89 6.82
C ARG A 94 2.66 -20.67 7.02
N ALA A 95 1.38 -20.77 6.60
CA ALA A 95 0.40 -19.70 6.77
C ALA A 95 0.25 -19.30 8.24
N ALA A 96 0.09 -20.25 9.15
CA ALA A 96 -0.11 -19.98 10.59
C ALA A 96 1.06 -19.23 11.24
N ARG A 97 2.31 -19.41 10.73
CA ARG A 97 3.51 -18.72 11.24
C ARG A 97 3.71 -17.29 10.71
N MET A 98 2.87 -16.81 9.79
CA MET A 98 3.03 -15.47 9.23
C MET A 98 3.02 -14.37 10.30
N ALA A 99 3.84 -13.35 10.05
CA ALA A 99 3.89 -12.14 10.88
C ALA A 99 2.55 -11.37 10.83
N PRO A 100 2.16 -10.64 11.87
CA PRO A 100 0.96 -9.78 11.86
C PRO A 100 1.01 -8.70 10.73
N SER A 101 -0.17 -8.20 10.25
CA SER A 101 -1.54 -8.54 10.71
C SER A 101 -1.95 -9.93 10.27
N LYS A 102 -2.68 -10.66 11.13
CA LYS A 102 -3.14 -12.02 10.81
C LYS A 102 -4.44 -12.36 11.58
N MET A 103 -5.17 -13.38 11.10
CA MET A 103 -6.32 -13.94 11.81
C MET A 103 -5.88 -14.84 12.99
N GLY A 104 -4.72 -15.49 12.86
CA GLY A 104 -4.16 -16.37 13.88
C GLY A 104 -4.78 -17.78 13.88
N PHE A 105 -5.21 -18.26 12.72
CA PHE A 105 -5.77 -19.60 12.58
C PHE A 105 -4.72 -20.68 12.82
N ARG A 106 -5.19 -21.83 13.33
CA ARG A 106 -4.36 -23.04 13.48
C ARG A 106 -4.20 -23.76 12.14
N PRO A 107 -3.09 -24.47 11.91
CA PRO A 107 -2.96 -25.37 10.78
C PRO A 107 -4.15 -26.35 10.72
N GLY A 108 -4.62 -26.65 9.51
CA GLY A 108 -5.80 -27.48 9.29
C GLY A 108 -7.14 -26.75 9.38
N THR A 109 -7.17 -25.49 9.83
CA THR A 109 -8.39 -24.67 9.76
C THR A 109 -8.78 -24.45 8.30
N GLU A 110 -10.05 -24.67 7.98
CA GLU A 110 -10.62 -24.36 6.66
C GLU A 110 -11.35 -23.02 6.70
N VAL A 111 -11.23 -22.23 5.64
CA VAL A 111 -11.97 -20.99 5.43
C VAL A 111 -12.38 -20.88 3.97
N THR A 112 -13.63 -20.57 3.67
CA THR A 112 -14.07 -20.41 2.27
C THR A 112 -13.29 -19.28 1.59
N LEU A 113 -13.09 -19.37 0.28
CA LEU A 113 -12.41 -18.33 -0.49
C LEU A 113 -13.08 -16.97 -0.26
N GLN A 114 -14.41 -16.89 -0.26
CA GLN A 114 -15.15 -15.66 0.01
C GLN A 114 -14.77 -15.05 1.37
N ASN A 115 -14.82 -15.82 2.44
CA ASN A 115 -14.44 -15.33 3.77
C ASN A 115 -12.96 -14.93 3.83
N ALA A 116 -12.08 -15.68 3.16
CA ALA A 116 -10.67 -15.38 3.05
C ALA A 116 -10.44 -14.02 2.35
N LEU A 117 -11.11 -13.75 1.23
CA LEU A 117 -10.98 -12.47 0.52
C LEU A 117 -11.50 -11.29 1.34
N ILE A 118 -12.59 -11.47 2.10
CA ILE A 118 -13.08 -10.44 3.05
C ILE A 118 -12.02 -10.15 4.13
N MET A 119 -11.44 -11.18 4.74
CA MET A 119 -10.37 -11.03 5.74
C MET A 119 -9.12 -10.36 5.16
N LEU A 120 -8.78 -10.61 3.90
CA LEU A 120 -7.70 -9.92 3.19
C LEU A 120 -7.96 -8.43 3.04
N MET A 121 -9.17 -8.05 2.61
CA MET A 121 -9.48 -6.65 2.33
C MET A 121 -9.68 -5.83 3.59
N VAL A 122 -10.32 -6.37 4.62
CA VAL A 122 -10.65 -5.62 5.84
C VAL A 122 -9.48 -5.61 6.83
N LYS A 123 -9.03 -6.80 7.29
CA LYS A 123 -7.96 -6.95 8.29
C LYS A 123 -6.56 -7.00 7.70
N SER A 124 -6.45 -7.21 6.39
CA SER A 124 -5.13 -7.36 5.76
C SER A 124 -4.34 -8.58 6.25
N ALA A 125 -5.03 -9.69 6.54
CA ALA A 125 -4.47 -10.88 7.17
C ALA A 125 -3.39 -11.56 6.31
N ASN A 126 -2.15 -11.66 6.83
CA ASN A 126 -1.00 -12.22 6.11
C ASN A 126 -1.07 -13.75 6.03
N ASP A 127 -1.52 -14.40 7.10
CA ASP A 127 -1.75 -15.84 7.15
C ASP A 127 -2.80 -16.28 6.11
N VAL A 128 -3.89 -15.53 6.00
CA VAL A 128 -4.94 -15.80 5.02
C VAL A 128 -4.45 -15.56 3.58
N ALA A 129 -3.56 -14.57 3.35
CA ALA A 129 -2.98 -14.36 2.03
C ALA A 129 -2.14 -15.59 1.57
N VAL A 130 -1.35 -16.15 2.48
CA VAL A 130 -0.60 -17.40 2.22
C VAL A 130 -1.56 -18.58 2.01
N THR A 131 -2.60 -18.69 2.83
CA THR A 131 -3.63 -19.73 2.68
C THR A 131 -4.31 -19.68 1.30
N VAL A 132 -4.66 -18.48 0.82
CA VAL A 132 -5.23 -18.30 -0.53
C VAL A 132 -4.21 -18.69 -1.61
N ALA A 133 -2.96 -18.24 -1.49
CA ALA A 133 -1.91 -18.53 -2.45
C ALA A 133 -1.68 -20.06 -2.59
N GLU A 134 -1.53 -20.74 -1.48
CA GLU A 134 -1.35 -22.20 -1.45
C GLU A 134 -2.59 -22.94 -1.97
N GLY A 135 -3.78 -22.48 -1.64
CA GLY A 135 -5.03 -23.07 -2.12
C GLY A 135 -5.23 -22.91 -3.64
N VAL A 136 -4.92 -21.72 -4.18
CA VAL A 136 -5.08 -21.43 -5.61
C VAL A 136 -4.02 -22.16 -6.45
N SER A 137 -2.74 -21.97 -6.11
CA SER A 137 -1.62 -22.40 -6.97
C SER A 137 -0.80 -23.55 -6.39
N GLY A 138 -1.16 -24.06 -5.20
CA GLY A 138 -0.48 -25.17 -4.54
C GLY A 138 0.69 -24.74 -3.65
N SER A 139 1.38 -23.64 -3.97
CA SER A 139 2.47 -23.09 -3.16
C SER A 139 2.52 -21.57 -3.29
N VAL A 140 3.22 -20.90 -2.36
CA VAL A 140 3.47 -19.46 -2.43
C VAL A 140 4.30 -19.10 -3.65
N GLU A 141 5.27 -19.93 -4.00
CA GLU A 141 6.18 -19.73 -5.12
C GLU A 141 5.43 -19.79 -6.46
N ALA A 142 4.62 -20.83 -6.67
CA ALA A 142 3.77 -20.95 -7.86
C ALA A 142 2.75 -19.81 -7.96
N PHE A 143 2.21 -19.37 -6.81
CA PHE A 143 1.31 -18.23 -6.78
C PHE A 143 2.01 -16.91 -7.15
N ALA A 144 3.26 -16.72 -6.71
CA ALA A 144 4.06 -15.55 -7.11
C ALA A 144 4.31 -15.53 -8.63
N GLU A 145 4.52 -16.70 -9.25
CA GLU A 145 4.58 -16.81 -10.71
C GLU A 145 3.25 -16.43 -11.38
N ASP A 146 2.11 -16.88 -10.82
CA ASP A 146 0.78 -16.48 -11.29
C ASP A 146 0.57 -14.96 -11.17
N MET A 147 0.98 -14.35 -10.07
CA MET A 147 0.94 -12.90 -9.87
C MET A 147 1.77 -12.16 -10.94
N ASN A 148 2.96 -12.65 -11.24
CA ASN A 148 3.84 -12.06 -12.25
C ASN A 148 3.27 -12.24 -13.66
N ARG A 149 2.68 -13.40 -13.99
CA ARG A 149 1.97 -13.63 -15.27
C ARG A 149 0.77 -12.69 -15.41
N ALA A 150 -0.02 -12.52 -14.34
CA ALA A 150 -1.14 -11.56 -14.33
C ALA A 150 -0.64 -10.13 -14.54
N SER A 151 0.44 -9.73 -13.89
CA SER A 151 1.05 -8.41 -14.09
C SER A 151 1.47 -8.18 -15.55
N ALA A 152 2.14 -9.15 -16.16
CA ALA A 152 2.57 -9.06 -17.56
C ALA A 152 1.35 -8.92 -18.50
N SER A 153 0.28 -9.70 -18.28
CA SER A 153 -0.94 -9.62 -19.08
C SER A 153 -1.70 -8.29 -18.94
N LEU A 154 -1.57 -7.63 -17.78
CA LEU A 154 -2.17 -6.33 -17.50
C LEU A 154 -1.31 -5.14 -17.96
N GLY A 155 -0.07 -5.38 -18.38
CA GLY A 155 0.88 -4.32 -18.73
C GLY A 155 1.49 -3.60 -17.52
N MET A 156 1.56 -4.28 -16.36
CA MET A 156 2.22 -3.80 -15.14
C MET A 156 3.73 -4.06 -15.22
N THR A 157 4.40 -3.31 -16.07
CA THR A 157 5.81 -3.56 -16.43
C THR A 157 6.82 -3.22 -15.34
N GLN A 158 6.39 -2.56 -14.25
CA GLN A 158 7.24 -2.14 -13.14
C GLN A 158 7.01 -2.96 -11.87
N SER A 159 6.16 -3.99 -11.95
CA SER A 159 5.82 -4.83 -10.80
C SER A 159 6.50 -6.18 -10.87
N HIS A 160 7.02 -6.62 -9.72
CA HIS A 160 7.54 -7.96 -9.51
C HIS A 160 7.09 -8.47 -8.12
N TRP A 161 6.54 -9.67 -8.08
CA TRP A 161 5.94 -10.27 -6.90
C TRP A 161 6.71 -11.53 -6.47
N VAL A 162 6.93 -11.68 -5.17
CA VAL A 162 7.57 -12.86 -4.57
C VAL A 162 6.77 -13.45 -3.41
N ASN A 163 5.76 -12.72 -2.91
CA ASN A 163 4.85 -13.22 -1.88
C ASN A 163 3.44 -12.59 -2.03
N PRO A 164 2.38 -13.26 -1.51
CA PRO A 164 1.01 -12.81 -1.67
C PRO A 164 0.57 -11.74 -0.66
N ASN A 165 1.36 -11.44 0.36
CA ASN A 165 0.92 -10.64 1.51
C ASN A 165 1.55 -9.25 1.58
N GLY A 166 2.67 -9.02 0.89
CA GLY A 166 3.40 -7.76 0.89
C GLY A 166 4.35 -7.58 2.08
N LEU A 167 4.73 -8.65 2.75
CA LEU A 167 5.84 -8.60 3.71
C LEU A 167 7.14 -8.22 3.00
N PRO A 168 8.07 -7.56 3.71
CA PRO A 168 9.28 -7.02 3.10
C PRO A 168 10.14 -8.07 2.40
N ASP A 169 10.43 -7.82 1.13
CA ASP A 169 11.44 -8.48 0.30
C ASP A 169 11.92 -7.45 -0.70
N SER A 170 13.24 -7.32 -0.89
CA SER A 170 13.82 -6.30 -1.78
C SER A 170 13.46 -6.50 -3.25
N ARG A 171 13.07 -7.70 -3.64
CA ARG A 171 12.65 -8.05 -4.99
C ARG A 171 11.19 -7.72 -5.28
N GLN A 172 10.37 -7.49 -4.21
CA GLN A 172 8.94 -7.22 -4.36
C GLN A 172 8.71 -5.72 -4.54
N VAL A 173 8.50 -5.32 -5.76
CA VAL A 173 8.35 -3.92 -6.16
C VAL A 173 7.12 -3.70 -7.05
N THR A 174 6.66 -2.48 -7.10
CA THR A 174 5.55 -1.99 -7.94
C THR A 174 5.72 -0.49 -8.20
N SER A 175 4.74 0.13 -8.86
CA SER A 175 4.63 1.59 -9.00
C SER A 175 3.19 2.06 -8.77
N ALA A 176 2.99 3.37 -8.60
CA ALA A 176 1.64 3.93 -8.49
C ALA A 176 0.83 3.70 -9.77
N ARG A 177 1.47 3.82 -10.95
CA ARG A 177 0.88 3.48 -12.25
C ARG A 177 0.38 2.03 -12.28
N ASP A 178 1.23 1.08 -11.94
CA ASP A 178 0.89 -0.35 -12.01
C ASP A 178 -0.22 -0.73 -11.02
N LEU A 179 -0.21 -0.16 -9.81
CA LEU A 179 -1.31 -0.35 -8.85
C LEU A 179 -2.63 0.29 -9.32
N ALA A 180 -2.58 1.38 -10.08
CA ALA A 180 -3.79 1.95 -10.70
C ALA A 180 -4.31 1.05 -11.82
N ILE A 181 -3.44 0.44 -12.63
CA ILE A 181 -3.81 -0.58 -13.63
C ILE A 181 -4.50 -1.75 -12.93
N LEU A 182 -3.92 -2.28 -11.86
CA LEU A 182 -4.48 -3.39 -11.10
C LEU A 182 -5.84 -3.04 -10.48
N GLY A 183 -5.95 -1.87 -9.83
CA GLY A 183 -7.22 -1.41 -9.27
C GLY A 183 -8.32 -1.28 -10.32
N ARG A 184 -7.98 -0.71 -11.49
CA ARG A 184 -8.91 -0.61 -12.62
C ARG A 184 -9.30 -2.01 -13.15
N ALA A 185 -8.34 -2.91 -13.31
CA ALA A 185 -8.59 -4.26 -13.79
C ALA A 185 -9.52 -5.04 -12.85
N LEU A 186 -9.41 -4.86 -11.52
CA LEU A 186 -10.32 -5.49 -10.56
C LEU A 186 -11.78 -5.03 -10.77
N PHE A 187 -12.03 -3.76 -11.00
CA PHE A 187 -13.40 -3.25 -11.25
C PHE A 187 -13.92 -3.63 -12.64
N MET A 188 -13.05 -3.64 -13.65
CA MET A 188 -13.45 -3.91 -15.03
C MET A 188 -13.62 -5.40 -15.34
N HIS A 189 -12.80 -6.26 -14.74
CA HIS A 189 -12.81 -7.69 -15.01
C HIS A 189 -13.70 -8.48 -14.05
N PHE A 190 -13.95 -7.94 -12.85
CA PHE A 190 -14.68 -8.61 -11.77
C PHE A 190 -15.69 -7.65 -11.10
N PRO A 191 -16.58 -6.99 -11.86
CA PRO A 191 -17.51 -6.01 -11.30
C PRO A 191 -18.44 -6.63 -10.25
N GLU A 192 -18.80 -7.91 -10.35
CA GLU A 192 -19.62 -8.66 -9.40
C GLU A 192 -18.97 -8.82 -8.03
N TYR A 193 -17.64 -8.69 -7.94
CA TYR A 193 -16.87 -8.77 -6.70
C TYR A 193 -16.43 -7.40 -6.16
N ALA A 194 -16.88 -6.30 -6.76
CA ALA A 194 -16.54 -4.94 -6.32
C ALA A 194 -16.91 -4.68 -4.85
N TYR A 195 -17.94 -5.36 -4.33
CA TYR A 195 -18.36 -5.26 -2.93
C TYR A 195 -17.25 -5.61 -1.92
N LEU A 196 -16.28 -6.46 -2.30
CA LEU A 196 -15.14 -6.84 -1.44
C LEU A 196 -14.31 -5.62 -1.01
N PHE A 197 -14.25 -4.58 -1.83
CA PHE A 197 -13.43 -3.40 -1.60
C PHE A 197 -14.10 -2.36 -0.71
N ASN A 198 -15.43 -2.38 -0.59
CA ASN A 198 -16.24 -1.39 0.14
C ASN A 198 -16.73 -1.88 1.52
N ILE A 199 -16.17 -2.95 2.05
CA ILE A 199 -16.57 -3.45 3.37
C ILE A 199 -15.97 -2.57 4.46
N GLY A 200 -16.80 -1.84 5.21
CA GLY A 200 -16.37 -0.91 6.25
C GLY A 200 -15.86 -1.60 7.52
N ALA A 201 -16.41 -2.77 7.87
CA ALA A 201 -15.99 -3.59 9.00
C ALA A 201 -16.33 -5.06 8.76
N MET A 202 -15.59 -5.99 9.40
CA MET A 202 -15.96 -7.40 9.47
C MET A 202 -16.13 -7.86 10.90
N GLN A 203 -16.90 -8.93 11.11
CA GLN A 203 -17.08 -9.58 12.40
C GLN A 203 -16.64 -11.04 12.34
N PHE A 204 -15.71 -11.41 13.21
CA PHE A 204 -15.30 -12.79 13.46
C PHE A 204 -15.55 -13.18 14.92
N GLY A 205 -16.48 -14.09 15.15
CA GLY A 205 -16.96 -14.40 16.49
C GLY A 205 -17.55 -13.15 17.17
N ARG A 206 -16.92 -12.73 18.29
CA ARG A 206 -17.32 -11.50 19.02
C ARG A 206 -16.51 -10.27 18.61
N SER A 207 -15.41 -10.44 17.87
CA SER A 207 -14.53 -9.34 17.47
C SER A 207 -15.06 -8.65 16.23
N ILE A 208 -15.15 -7.31 16.27
CA ILE A 208 -15.43 -6.47 15.12
C ILE A 208 -14.13 -5.75 14.74
N GLU A 209 -13.73 -5.93 13.51
CA GLU A 209 -12.52 -5.36 12.93
C GLU A 209 -12.88 -4.31 11.89
N PRO A 210 -12.59 -3.03 12.11
CA PRO A 210 -12.82 -2.00 11.11
C PRO A 210 -11.83 -2.14 9.95
N ASN A 211 -12.25 -1.75 8.75
CA ASN A 211 -11.34 -1.71 7.60
C ASN A 211 -10.21 -0.71 7.84
N HIS A 212 -8.98 -1.09 7.49
CA HIS A 212 -7.80 -0.22 7.59
C HIS A 212 -7.83 0.97 6.61
N ASN A 213 -8.69 0.93 5.58
CA ASN A 213 -8.91 2.06 4.69
C ASN A 213 -9.79 3.11 5.38
N GLY A 214 -9.13 4.12 5.95
CA GLY A 214 -9.80 5.19 6.68
C GLY A 214 -10.63 6.16 5.81
N LEU A 215 -10.59 6.06 4.48
CA LEU A 215 -11.40 6.89 3.58
C LEU A 215 -12.84 6.37 3.48
N ILE A 216 -13.04 5.05 3.60
CA ILE A 216 -14.39 4.45 3.61
C ILE A 216 -15.18 5.04 4.78
N GLY A 217 -16.29 5.70 4.45
CA GLY A 217 -17.18 6.38 5.41
C GLY A 217 -16.71 7.77 5.85
N ARG A 218 -15.56 8.28 5.36
CA ARG A 218 -15.13 9.66 5.59
C ARG A 218 -15.18 10.51 4.33
N TYR A 219 -14.64 9.99 3.24
CA TYR A 219 -14.68 10.70 1.98
C TYR A 219 -15.96 10.35 1.21
N PRO A 220 -16.76 11.33 0.77
CA PRO A 220 -18.00 11.07 0.05
C PRO A 220 -17.75 10.25 -1.22
N GLY A 221 -18.48 9.12 -1.34
CA GLY A 221 -18.35 8.21 -2.46
C GLY A 221 -17.16 7.24 -2.37
N ALA A 222 -16.32 7.26 -1.32
CA ALA A 222 -15.24 6.29 -1.16
C ALA A 222 -15.78 4.86 -1.05
N ASP A 223 -15.37 4.00 -2.00
CA ASP A 223 -15.85 2.63 -2.19
C ASP A 223 -14.73 1.57 -2.31
N GLY A 224 -13.50 1.93 -2.02
CA GLY A 224 -12.36 1.00 -2.03
C GLY A 224 -11.03 1.66 -1.70
N MET A 225 -9.91 0.95 -1.80
CA MET A 225 -9.75 -0.50 -2.01
C MET A 225 -8.85 -1.10 -0.92
N LYS A 226 -7.54 -0.76 -0.90
CA LYS A 226 -6.57 -1.40 -0.02
C LYS A 226 -5.48 -0.46 0.45
N THR A 227 -5.06 -0.62 1.70
CA THR A 227 -3.94 0.08 2.31
C THR A 227 -2.76 -0.85 2.55
N GLY A 228 -1.55 -0.28 2.64
CA GLY A 228 -0.35 -0.99 2.99
C GLY A 228 0.55 -0.16 3.90
N PHE A 229 1.33 -0.82 4.74
CA PHE A 229 2.35 -0.20 5.55
C PHE A 229 3.45 -1.20 5.90
N THR A 230 4.68 -0.80 5.68
CA THR A 230 5.90 -1.32 6.30
C THR A 230 6.86 -0.14 6.45
N CYS A 231 7.85 -0.22 7.36
CA CYS A 231 8.82 0.88 7.49
C CYS A 231 9.56 1.20 6.18
N PRO A 232 9.98 0.21 5.36
CA PRO A 232 10.57 0.49 4.06
C PRO A 232 9.61 1.11 3.04
N ALA A 233 8.32 0.76 3.09
CA ALA A 233 7.33 1.22 2.11
C ALA A 233 6.70 2.59 2.46
N GLY A 234 6.66 2.96 3.73
CA GLY A 234 5.77 4.02 4.20
C GLY A 234 4.29 3.60 4.16
N PHE A 235 3.39 4.56 4.30
CA PHE A 235 1.95 4.34 4.26
C PHE A 235 1.43 4.48 2.83
N ASN A 236 0.92 3.38 2.28
CA ASN A 236 0.40 3.27 0.92
C ASN A 236 -1.12 3.17 0.92
N VAL A 237 -1.75 3.60 -0.16
CA VAL A 237 -3.17 3.33 -0.46
C VAL A 237 -3.41 3.25 -1.95
N VAL A 238 -4.20 2.28 -2.34
CA VAL A 238 -5.01 2.30 -3.56
C VAL A 238 -6.43 2.57 -3.09
N ALA A 239 -6.97 3.72 -3.44
CA ALA A 239 -8.30 4.15 -3.05
C ALA A 239 -9.19 4.32 -4.28
N SER A 240 -10.50 4.13 -4.12
CA SER A 240 -11.48 4.44 -5.15
C SER A 240 -12.65 5.23 -4.57
N ALA A 241 -13.28 6.01 -5.42
CA ALA A 241 -14.47 6.77 -5.07
C ALA A 241 -15.36 7.00 -6.29
N THR A 242 -16.67 6.95 -6.08
CA THR A 242 -17.68 7.22 -7.11
C THR A 242 -18.48 8.47 -6.75
N ARG A 243 -18.55 9.44 -7.66
CA ARG A 243 -19.38 10.64 -7.56
C ARG A 243 -20.00 10.99 -8.91
N ASN A 244 -21.30 11.32 -8.93
CA ASN A 244 -21.99 11.79 -10.13
C ASN A 244 -21.78 10.87 -11.35
N GLY A 245 -21.77 9.55 -11.13
CA GLY A 245 -21.53 8.57 -12.18
C GLY A 245 -20.08 8.41 -12.64
N ARG A 246 -19.13 9.20 -12.12
CA ARG A 246 -17.69 9.01 -12.37
C ARG A 246 -17.06 8.18 -11.26
N HIS A 247 -16.24 7.22 -11.66
CA HIS A 247 -15.49 6.35 -10.74
C HIS A 247 -14.01 6.59 -10.93
N LEU A 248 -13.33 7.02 -9.88
CA LEU A 248 -11.90 7.34 -9.89
C LEU A 248 -11.12 6.39 -8.99
N ILE A 249 -9.88 6.12 -9.39
CA ILE A 249 -8.86 5.48 -8.56
C ILE A 249 -7.77 6.50 -8.26
N VAL A 250 -7.36 6.55 -7.00
CA VAL A 250 -6.22 7.32 -6.51
C VAL A 250 -5.23 6.35 -5.87
N VAL A 251 -3.96 6.44 -6.27
CA VAL A 251 -2.86 5.75 -5.59
C VAL A 251 -1.94 6.77 -4.95
N VAL A 252 -1.57 6.53 -3.69
CA VAL A 252 -0.55 7.29 -2.95
C VAL A 252 0.39 6.31 -2.29
N LEU A 253 1.69 6.47 -2.53
CA LEU A 253 2.74 5.62 -1.97
C LEU A 253 3.67 6.43 -1.06
N GLY A 254 4.20 5.81 0.00
CA GLY A 254 5.28 6.38 0.79
C GLY A 254 4.91 7.50 1.76
N ALA A 255 3.66 7.74 2.05
CA ALA A 255 3.29 8.76 3.03
C ALA A 255 3.86 8.45 4.42
N PRO A 256 4.22 9.47 5.22
CA PRO A 256 4.85 9.27 6.53
C PRO A 256 3.87 8.81 7.62
N THR A 257 2.57 9.08 7.45
CA THR A 257 1.51 8.69 8.40
C THR A 257 0.21 8.31 7.69
N THR A 258 -0.68 7.63 8.40
CA THR A 258 -2.03 7.33 7.91
C THR A 258 -2.82 8.61 7.58
N ILE A 259 -2.70 9.65 8.42
CA ILE A 259 -3.40 10.93 8.22
C ILE A 259 -2.86 11.59 6.95
N ALA A 260 -1.55 11.76 6.82
CA ALA A 260 -0.92 12.37 5.65
C ALA A 260 -1.30 11.65 4.35
N ARG A 261 -1.27 10.31 4.35
CA ARG A 261 -1.72 9.48 3.22
C ARG A 261 -3.18 9.75 2.83
N ASN A 262 -4.07 9.78 3.81
CA ASN A 262 -5.49 10.01 3.57
C ASN A 262 -5.73 11.45 3.10
N THR A 263 -5.04 12.43 3.67
CA THR A 263 -5.13 13.85 3.25
C THR A 263 -4.72 14.02 1.79
N LYS A 264 -3.58 13.44 1.36
CA LYS A 264 -3.15 13.49 -0.05
C LYS A 264 -4.18 12.79 -0.94
N ALA A 265 -4.73 11.66 -0.53
CA ALA A 265 -5.75 10.95 -1.30
C ALA A 265 -7.05 11.76 -1.46
N VAL A 266 -7.52 12.46 -0.41
CA VAL A 266 -8.68 13.36 -0.46
C VAL A 266 -8.42 14.51 -1.44
N ALA A 267 -7.27 15.19 -1.33
CA ALA A 267 -6.89 16.29 -2.22
C ALA A 267 -6.84 15.83 -3.69
N LEU A 268 -6.31 14.63 -3.94
CA LEU A 268 -6.25 14.05 -5.27
C LEU A 268 -7.63 13.71 -5.82
N PHE A 269 -8.53 13.13 -5.01
CA PHE A 269 -9.91 12.88 -5.43
C PHE A 269 -10.65 14.17 -5.78
N ASP A 270 -10.55 15.20 -4.93
CA ASP A 270 -11.21 16.48 -5.20
C ASP A 270 -10.69 17.11 -6.50
N ARG A 271 -9.38 17.04 -6.75
CA ARG A 271 -8.80 17.46 -8.04
C ARG A 271 -9.34 16.61 -9.19
N GLY A 272 -9.34 15.28 -9.05
CA GLY A 272 -9.78 14.35 -10.10
C GLY A 272 -11.24 14.54 -10.49
N PHE A 273 -12.14 14.78 -9.53
CA PHE A 273 -13.56 15.04 -9.81
C PHE A 273 -13.81 16.39 -10.48
N GLN A 274 -12.90 17.35 -10.33
CA GLN A 274 -12.95 18.66 -11.03
C GLN A 274 -12.31 18.61 -12.42
N THR A 275 -11.43 17.64 -12.69
CA THR A 275 -10.74 17.48 -13.97
C THR A 275 -11.64 16.75 -14.95
N SER A 276 -11.98 17.36 -16.09
CA SER A 276 -12.88 16.78 -17.09
C SER A 276 -12.20 15.79 -18.03
N SER A 277 -10.90 15.93 -18.29
CA SER A 277 -10.14 15.06 -19.20
C SER A 277 -8.68 14.95 -18.78
N GLY A 278 -8.07 13.79 -19.03
CA GLY A 278 -6.65 13.54 -18.84
C GLY A 278 -5.86 13.76 -20.12
N GLN A 279 -4.55 14.01 -20.00
CA GLN A 279 -3.64 14.18 -21.13
C GLN A 279 -3.06 12.86 -21.65
N ALA A 280 -3.07 11.80 -20.84
CA ALA A 280 -2.53 10.49 -21.15
C ALA A 280 -3.50 9.38 -20.71
N SER A 281 -3.27 8.17 -21.20
CA SER A 281 -3.93 6.96 -20.68
C SER A 281 -2.90 6.08 -19.96
N LEU A 282 -3.35 5.25 -19.03
CA LEU A 282 -2.49 4.24 -18.39
C LEU A 282 -1.72 3.39 -19.40
N ALA A 283 -2.36 3.06 -20.53
CA ALA A 283 -1.77 2.24 -21.57
C ALA A 283 -0.66 2.96 -22.34
N SER A 284 -0.75 4.29 -22.49
CA SER A 284 0.23 5.10 -23.24
C SER A 284 1.39 5.61 -22.39
N MET A 285 1.34 5.45 -21.07
CA MET A 285 2.43 5.87 -20.19
C MET A 285 3.66 4.99 -20.40
N SER A 286 4.76 5.62 -20.80
CA SER A 286 6.07 4.96 -20.82
C SER A 286 6.50 4.66 -19.40
N ALA A 287 6.90 3.42 -19.13
CA ALA A 287 7.38 2.99 -17.84
C ALA A 287 8.69 2.20 -18.02
N PRO A 288 9.77 2.58 -17.32
CA PRO A 288 10.96 1.75 -17.25
C PRO A 288 10.61 0.40 -16.59
N GLY A 289 11.45 -0.60 -16.76
CA GLY A 289 11.29 -1.88 -16.04
C GLY A 289 11.42 -1.72 -14.52
N PRO A 290 11.24 -2.81 -13.75
CA PRO A 290 11.41 -2.80 -12.31
C PRO A 290 12.81 -2.29 -11.92
N ALA A 291 12.87 -1.44 -10.91
CA ALA A 291 14.10 -0.89 -10.34
C ALA A 291 14.08 -1.05 -8.81
N PRO A 292 15.22 -0.93 -8.13
CA PRO A 292 15.23 -0.92 -6.66
C PRO A 292 14.35 0.19 -6.11
N ALA A 293 13.49 -0.17 -5.15
CA ALA A 293 12.65 0.80 -4.45
C ALA A 293 13.44 1.50 -3.33
N PRO A 294 13.16 2.80 -3.04
CA PRO A 294 13.78 3.51 -1.93
C PRO A 294 13.31 2.95 -0.57
N ASP A 295 14.21 2.90 0.41
CA ASP A 295 13.86 2.51 1.78
C ASP A 295 13.42 3.75 2.59
N MET A 296 12.15 3.81 2.92
CA MET A 296 11.53 4.92 3.66
C MET A 296 11.69 4.82 5.19
N ARG A 297 12.44 3.82 5.70
CA ARG A 297 12.50 3.52 7.15
C ARG A 297 12.91 4.73 7.98
N ASP A 298 13.88 5.49 7.54
CA ASP A 298 14.35 6.66 8.27
C ASP A 298 13.30 7.77 8.33
N ARG A 299 12.60 8.03 7.22
CA ARG A 299 11.55 9.05 7.14
C ARG A 299 10.28 8.66 7.88
N VAL A 300 9.92 7.38 7.89
CA VAL A 300 8.61 6.90 8.36
C VAL A 300 8.66 6.36 9.80
N CYS A 301 9.75 5.70 10.18
CA CYS A 301 9.84 5.04 11.48
C CYS A 301 10.79 5.75 12.47
N ARG A 302 11.80 6.51 11.99
CA ARG A 302 12.75 7.22 12.84
C ARG A 302 12.47 8.73 12.93
N ASN A 303 12.31 9.42 11.80
CA ASN A 303 12.17 10.89 11.70
C ASN A 303 10.77 11.32 11.25
N ARG A 304 9.72 10.59 11.70
CA ARG A 304 8.33 10.75 11.24
C ARG A 304 7.81 12.18 11.35
N GLY A 305 8.15 12.94 12.40
CA GLY A 305 7.65 14.29 12.63
C GLY A 305 8.05 15.24 11.49
N ALA A 306 9.34 15.33 11.19
CA ALA A 306 9.87 16.18 10.12
C ALA A 306 9.32 15.75 8.75
N ALA A 307 9.33 14.45 8.45
CA ALA A 307 8.78 13.93 7.20
C ALA A 307 7.27 14.22 7.04
N THR A 308 6.50 14.24 8.14
CA THR A 308 5.07 14.59 8.09
C THR A 308 4.88 16.06 7.80
N ALA A 309 5.64 16.95 8.44
CA ALA A 309 5.54 18.39 8.20
C ALA A 309 5.86 18.73 6.73
N GLU A 310 6.95 18.17 6.19
CA GLU A 310 7.35 18.35 4.80
C GLU A 310 6.28 17.84 3.82
N PHE A 311 5.79 16.62 4.02
CA PHE A 311 4.74 16.02 3.20
C PHE A 311 3.43 16.81 3.22
N MET A 312 3.01 17.27 4.40
CA MET A 312 1.78 18.05 4.53
C MET A 312 1.91 19.43 3.89
N ALA A 313 3.08 20.08 3.99
CA ALA A 313 3.33 21.34 3.30
C ALA A 313 3.24 21.18 1.76
N GLU A 314 3.74 20.07 1.20
CA GLU A 314 3.57 19.75 -0.22
C GLU A 314 2.10 19.60 -0.61
N VAL A 315 1.32 18.84 0.18
CA VAL A 315 -0.11 18.61 -0.08
C VAL A 315 -0.91 19.90 -0.02
N GLU A 316 -0.64 20.79 0.95
CA GLU A 316 -1.35 22.04 1.15
C GLU A 316 -0.98 23.11 0.11
N ASN A 317 0.27 23.11 -0.36
CA ASN A 317 0.75 24.02 -1.40
C ASN A 317 0.36 23.58 -2.82
N THR A 318 -0.19 22.38 -3.00
CA THR A 318 -0.64 21.91 -4.31
C THR A 318 -1.96 22.61 -4.67
N PRO A 319 -2.02 23.44 -5.73
CA PRO A 319 -3.23 24.20 -6.06
C PRO A 319 -4.41 23.26 -6.30
N ILE A 320 -5.47 23.40 -5.52
CA ILE A 320 -6.77 22.79 -5.80
C ILE A 320 -7.55 23.86 -6.57
N ALA A 321 -7.93 23.55 -7.82
CA ALA A 321 -8.82 24.45 -8.55
C ALA A 321 -10.13 24.58 -7.76
N MET A 322 -10.48 25.82 -7.39
CA MET A 322 -11.69 26.16 -6.62
C MET A 322 -12.92 25.89 -7.47
N GLY A 323 -13.32 24.64 -7.56
CA GLY A 323 -14.62 24.25 -8.11
C GLY A 323 -15.60 24.01 -6.97
N THR A 324 -16.80 24.50 -7.12
CA THR A 324 -17.91 24.30 -6.18
C THR A 324 -18.17 22.80 -5.95
N SER A 325 -17.61 22.23 -4.89
CA SER A 325 -17.88 20.85 -4.51
C SER A 325 -19.22 20.81 -3.76
N SER A 326 -20.29 20.52 -4.48
CA SER A 326 -21.57 20.15 -3.91
C SER A 326 -21.46 18.78 -3.27
N GLY A 327 -21.70 18.65 -1.97
CA GLY A 327 -22.06 17.36 -1.45
C GLY A 327 -21.49 16.89 -0.12
N VAL A 328 -21.82 17.58 0.97
CA VAL A 328 -22.05 16.92 2.26
C VAL A 328 -23.49 17.21 2.66
N PRO A 329 -24.41 16.21 2.66
CA PRO A 329 -25.85 16.46 2.84
C PRO A 329 -26.27 16.91 4.24
N LEU A 330 -25.35 17.05 5.21
CA LEU A 330 -25.71 17.25 6.62
C LEU A 330 -25.76 18.73 7.08
N LEU A 331 -25.41 19.71 6.25
CA LEU A 331 -25.36 21.12 6.65
C LEU A 331 -26.04 22.10 5.68
N ASP A 332 -26.83 21.59 4.74
CA ASP A 332 -27.45 22.36 3.66
C ASP A 332 -28.63 23.28 4.11
N SER A 333 -28.92 23.37 5.40
CA SER A 333 -30.15 23.99 5.86
C SER A 333 -29.98 25.39 6.48
N ILE A 334 -28.78 25.94 6.65
CA ILE A 334 -28.64 27.15 7.48
C ILE A 334 -27.89 28.34 6.83
N SER A 335 -27.11 28.18 5.77
CA SER A 335 -26.59 29.37 5.06
C SER A 335 -25.96 29.03 3.70
N GLY A 336 -26.22 29.81 2.69
CA GLY A 336 -25.86 29.62 1.28
C GLY A 336 -24.38 29.76 0.92
N ALA A 337 -23.47 29.41 1.82
CA ALA A 337 -22.04 29.27 1.55
C ALA A 337 -21.53 28.09 2.39
N GLN A 338 -21.37 26.92 1.74
CA GLN A 338 -20.75 25.78 2.42
C GLN A 338 -19.28 26.07 2.72
N PRO A 339 -18.82 25.93 3.98
CA PRO A 339 -17.41 26.01 4.28
C PRO A 339 -16.69 24.86 3.58
N MET A 340 -15.76 25.17 2.69
CA MET A 340 -14.90 24.19 2.04
C MET A 340 -14.02 23.54 3.12
N MET A 341 -14.29 22.26 3.47
CA MET A 341 -13.45 21.51 4.38
C MET A 341 -12.08 21.26 3.73
N LYS A 342 -11.02 21.49 4.50
CA LYS A 342 -9.67 21.11 4.04
C LYS A 342 -9.56 19.59 3.91
N PRO A 343 -8.73 19.08 2.98
CA PRO A 343 -8.49 17.65 2.87
C PRO A 343 -8.05 16.98 4.19
N SER A 344 -7.29 17.70 5.03
CA SER A 344 -6.91 17.23 6.38
C SER A 344 -8.10 17.02 7.28
N ASP A 345 -9.09 17.92 7.25
CA ASP A 345 -10.27 17.84 8.10
C ASP A 345 -11.16 16.63 7.70
N VAL A 346 -11.34 16.43 6.39
CA VAL A 346 -12.04 15.24 5.86
C VAL A 346 -11.36 13.94 6.29
N ALA A 347 -10.02 13.89 6.24
CA ALA A 347 -9.25 12.71 6.67
C ALA A 347 -9.41 12.40 8.17
N LEU A 348 -9.79 13.40 8.98
CA LEU A 348 -9.99 13.30 10.43
C LEU A 348 -11.45 13.11 10.85
N LEU A 349 -12.42 13.22 9.94
CA LEU A 349 -13.83 13.01 10.27
C LEU A 349 -14.05 11.68 11.02
N PRO A 350 -14.99 11.61 11.95
CA PRO A 350 -15.38 10.36 12.56
C PRO A 350 -15.93 9.41 11.48
N ARG A 351 -15.69 8.11 11.65
CA ARG A 351 -16.28 7.10 10.77
C ARG A 351 -17.68 6.74 11.27
N PRO A 352 -18.63 6.49 10.38
CA PRO A 352 -19.94 5.97 10.78
C PRO A 352 -19.80 4.58 11.38
N HIS A 353 -20.80 4.16 12.15
CA HIS A 353 -20.93 2.78 12.56
C HIS A 353 -21.32 1.92 11.35
N PHE A 354 -20.44 1.02 10.96
CA PHE A 354 -20.72 0.07 9.88
C PHE A 354 -21.45 -1.15 10.44
N GLN A 355 -22.40 -1.67 9.66
CA GLN A 355 -22.89 -3.03 9.85
C GLN A 355 -21.76 -3.98 9.43
N PRO A 356 -21.19 -4.78 10.36
CA PRO A 356 -20.04 -5.61 10.03
C PRO A 356 -20.47 -6.82 9.18
N THR A 357 -19.68 -7.11 8.15
CA THR A 357 -19.82 -8.35 7.38
C THR A 357 -19.32 -9.52 8.23
N ARG A 358 -20.19 -10.50 8.46
CA ARG A 358 -19.83 -11.70 9.24
C ARG A 358 -18.93 -12.61 8.41
N VAL A 359 -17.87 -13.07 9.03
CA VAL A 359 -16.96 -14.08 8.46
C VAL A 359 -16.80 -15.22 9.45
N HIS A 360 -16.59 -16.42 8.94
CA HIS A 360 -16.46 -17.64 9.72
C HIS A 360 -15.38 -18.55 9.14
N VAL A 361 -15.00 -19.56 9.89
CA VAL A 361 -14.18 -20.69 9.45
C VAL A 361 -15.09 -21.91 9.19
N GLY A 362 -14.58 -22.89 8.46
CA GLY A 362 -15.32 -24.08 8.04
C GLY A 362 -15.84 -23.95 6.62
N ARG A 363 -16.57 -24.95 6.19
CA ARG A 363 -17.17 -25.06 4.86
C ARG A 363 -18.56 -24.40 4.84
N THR A 364 -18.99 -24.00 3.66
CA THR A 364 -20.39 -23.68 3.42
C THR A 364 -21.22 -24.95 3.63
N GLU A 365 -22.40 -24.82 4.25
CA GLU A 365 -23.33 -25.92 4.43
C GLU A 365 -23.64 -26.61 3.09
N GLY A 366 -23.59 -27.93 3.05
CA GLY A 366 -23.82 -28.71 1.82
C GLY A 366 -22.65 -28.71 0.82
N TYR A 367 -21.52 -28.06 1.11
CA TYR A 367 -20.37 -28.13 0.19
C TYR A 367 -19.71 -29.51 0.19
N THR A 368 -19.71 -30.15 -0.99
CA THR A 368 -19.14 -31.51 -1.21
C THR A 368 -17.91 -31.50 -2.12
N GLY A 369 -17.48 -30.32 -2.59
CA GLY A 369 -16.34 -30.19 -3.48
C GLY A 369 -14.98 -30.35 -2.79
N PRO A 370 -13.89 -30.24 -3.55
CA PRO A 370 -12.53 -30.41 -3.03
C PRO A 370 -12.10 -29.27 -2.12
N VAL A 371 -11.21 -29.58 -1.17
CA VAL A 371 -10.53 -28.58 -0.32
C VAL A 371 -9.25 -28.12 -1.02
N ALA A 372 -9.09 -26.82 -1.16
CA ALA A 372 -7.90 -26.21 -1.74
C ALA A 372 -6.81 -26.08 -0.65
N ARG A 373 -5.65 -26.64 -0.89
CA ARG A 373 -4.53 -26.69 0.06
C ARG A 373 -3.18 -26.71 -0.66
N THR A 374 -2.11 -26.68 0.11
CA THR A 374 -0.75 -26.90 -0.40
C THR A 374 -0.70 -28.19 -1.21
N ARG A 375 -0.03 -28.16 -2.35
CA ARG A 375 0.13 -29.34 -3.24
C ARG A 375 1.42 -29.25 -4.04
N ALA A 376 1.81 -30.37 -4.63
CA ALA A 376 2.95 -30.41 -5.54
C ALA A 376 2.69 -29.58 -6.80
N PRO A 377 3.72 -29.05 -7.45
CA PRO A 377 3.57 -28.33 -8.71
C PRO A 377 2.82 -29.18 -9.75
N GLY A 378 1.80 -28.57 -10.38
CA GLY A 378 0.99 -29.24 -11.41
C GLY A 378 -0.14 -30.13 -10.90
N ALA A 379 -0.24 -30.40 -9.61
CA ALA A 379 -1.35 -31.19 -9.04
C ALA A 379 -2.68 -30.42 -9.09
N ALA A 380 -3.80 -31.14 -9.25
CA ALA A 380 -5.14 -30.56 -9.27
C ALA A 380 -5.59 -30.08 -7.88
N VAL A 381 -6.61 -29.19 -7.85
CA VAL A 381 -7.26 -28.81 -6.59
C VAL A 381 -7.87 -30.03 -5.91
N GLY A 382 -7.61 -30.20 -4.61
CA GLY A 382 -8.01 -31.39 -3.86
C GLY A 382 -6.88 -32.37 -3.65
N GLU A 383 -5.89 -32.44 -4.54
CA GLU A 383 -4.66 -33.18 -4.34
C GLU A 383 -3.67 -32.34 -3.53
N GLY A 384 -3.26 -32.78 -2.38
CA GLY A 384 -2.33 -32.05 -1.51
C GLY A 384 -1.43 -32.99 -0.75
N THR A 385 -0.27 -32.49 -0.34
CA THR A 385 0.61 -33.18 0.59
C THR A 385 -0.04 -33.26 1.96
N ASP A 386 0.14 -34.39 2.66
CA ASP A 386 -0.30 -34.50 4.05
C ASP A 386 0.40 -33.44 4.91
N LEU A 387 -0.36 -32.82 5.82
CA LEU A 387 0.16 -31.78 6.71
C LEU A 387 1.35 -32.25 7.56
N GLU A 388 1.42 -33.54 7.88
CA GLU A 388 2.53 -34.15 8.60
C GLU A 388 3.80 -34.24 7.75
N ALA A 389 3.69 -34.62 6.47
CA ALA A 389 4.82 -34.65 5.55
C ALA A 389 5.40 -33.25 5.33
N TYR A 390 4.53 -32.21 5.20
CA TYR A 390 4.94 -30.83 5.07
C TYR A 390 5.66 -30.30 6.33
N ALA A 391 5.23 -30.73 7.53
CA ALA A 391 5.87 -30.33 8.78
C ALA A 391 7.29 -30.91 8.93
N ASN A 392 7.52 -32.12 8.41
CA ASN A 392 8.80 -32.82 8.53
C ASN A 392 9.86 -32.31 7.53
N ASP A 393 9.46 -31.97 6.31
CA ASP A 393 10.41 -31.48 5.27
C ASP A 393 10.99 -30.08 5.54
N HIS A 394 10.32 -29.26 6.36
CA HIS A 394 10.72 -27.89 6.63
C HIS A 394 11.26 -27.64 8.05
N VAL A 395 11.33 -28.66 8.92
CA VAL A 395 11.91 -28.55 10.28
C VAL A 395 13.45 -28.73 10.27
N ALA A 396 14.04 -29.16 9.16
CA ALA A 396 15.46 -29.52 9.07
C ALA A 396 16.43 -28.37 8.76
N ALA A 397 16.10 -27.11 9.04
CA ALA A 397 17.04 -26.00 8.89
C ALA A 397 16.72 -24.78 9.78
N GLU A 398 16.66 -24.94 11.10
CA GLU A 398 16.88 -23.82 12.02
C GLU A 398 18.22 -23.99 12.74
N PRO A 399 19.15 -23.00 12.70
CA PRO A 399 20.29 -23.00 13.59
C PRO A 399 19.80 -22.80 15.03
N GLU A 400 20.19 -23.66 15.94
CA GLU A 400 19.93 -23.55 17.38
C GLU A 400 20.27 -22.12 17.89
N GLU A 401 19.27 -21.30 18.16
CA GLU A 401 19.43 -20.11 18.97
C GLU A 401 19.72 -20.52 20.42
N LYS A 402 20.95 -20.27 20.87
CA LYS A 402 21.32 -20.43 22.28
C LYS A 402 20.37 -19.59 23.16
N PRO A 403 19.84 -20.13 24.25
CA PRO A 403 18.89 -19.42 25.11
C PRO A 403 19.52 -18.17 25.70
N LEU A 404 18.95 -17.02 25.41
CA LEU A 404 19.27 -15.74 26.04
C LEU A 404 18.99 -15.84 27.54
N LYS A 405 20.06 -15.78 28.34
CA LYS A 405 19.99 -15.73 29.81
C LYS A 405 19.10 -14.56 30.23
N ARG A 406 17.95 -14.86 30.84
CA ARG A 406 17.09 -13.88 31.49
C ARG A 406 17.90 -13.12 32.54
N ARG A 407 18.15 -11.83 32.31
CA ARG A 407 18.62 -10.92 33.35
C ARG A 407 17.51 -10.73 34.37
N SER A 408 17.72 -11.23 35.59
CA SER A 408 16.85 -11.00 36.72
C SER A 408 16.77 -9.49 37.05
N ALA A 409 15.55 -8.95 36.96
CA ALA A 409 15.25 -7.58 37.39
C ALA A 409 15.37 -7.52 38.93
N LYS A 410 16.39 -6.82 39.42
CA LYS A 410 16.61 -6.52 40.84
C LYS A 410 15.52 -5.54 41.28
N LYS A 411 14.57 -6.02 42.08
CA LYS A 411 13.58 -5.18 42.75
C LYS A 411 14.26 -4.10 43.61
N ARG A 412 14.14 -2.83 43.22
CA ARG A 412 14.41 -1.70 44.09
C ARG A 412 13.13 -1.39 44.87
N SER A 413 13.12 -1.73 46.13
CA SER A 413 12.17 -1.27 47.14
C SER A 413 12.42 0.23 47.40
N ALA A 414 11.49 1.09 47.00
CA ALA A 414 11.45 2.47 47.47
C ALA A 414 10.32 2.58 48.47
N ARG A 415 10.75 2.80 49.71
CA ARG A 415 9.92 3.09 50.87
C ARG A 415 9.41 4.54 50.75
N ALA A 416 8.14 4.74 50.48
CA ALA A 416 7.51 6.06 50.51
C ALA A 416 6.99 6.30 51.94
N THR A 417 7.55 7.30 52.59
CA THR A 417 7.02 7.88 53.87
C THR A 417 5.81 8.76 53.54
N LEU A 418 4.68 8.42 54.14
CA LEU A 418 3.52 9.29 54.16
C LEU A 418 3.82 10.52 55.04
N ALA A 419 3.58 11.71 54.49
CA ALA A 419 3.39 12.93 55.24
C ALA A 419 1.91 13.37 55.09
N THR A 420 1.22 13.42 56.20
CA THR A 420 -0.14 13.96 56.39
C THR A 420 -0.12 15.49 56.29
N PRO A 421 -1.07 16.15 55.67
CA PRO A 421 -1.29 17.57 55.84
C PRO A 421 -2.34 17.84 56.89
N THR A 422 -2.01 18.70 57.87
CA THR A 422 -2.90 19.35 58.82
C THR A 422 -3.70 20.48 58.15
N PRO A 423 -4.95 20.74 58.58
CA PRO A 423 -5.73 21.85 58.02
C PRO A 423 -5.48 23.14 58.81
N GLU A 424 -5.36 24.26 58.08
CA GLU A 424 -5.49 25.59 58.68
C GLU A 424 -6.67 26.35 58.08
N VAL A 425 -7.39 26.99 58.99
CA VAL A 425 -8.64 27.72 58.88
C VAL A 425 -8.37 29.22 58.78
N SER A 426 -9.24 29.93 58.02
CA SER A 426 -9.62 31.35 58.13
C SER A 426 -8.58 32.43 57.78
N VAL A 427 -8.90 33.37 56.95
CA VAL A 427 -9.85 34.52 56.99
C VAL A 427 -10.22 34.93 55.59
#